data_ad0dce5e46deb0c11511300e43201054
#
_entry.id   ad0dce5e46deb0c11511300e43201054
#
_cell.length_a   1.000
_cell.length_b   1.000
_cell.length_c   1.000
_cell.angle_alpha   90.00
_cell.angle_beta   90.00
_cell.angle_gamma   90.00
#
_symmetry.space_group_name_H-M   'P 1'
#
loop_
_entity.id
_entity.type
_entity.pdbx_description
1 polymer ?
#
loop_
_entity_poly.entity_id
_entity_poly.type
_entity_poly.pdbx_seq_one_letter_code
_entity_poly.pdbx_strand_id
1 'polypeptide(L)'
;MSLVADHYGELIVDPFEFDLTESGVADLITAIAKAESSRSAVVVRVGVEAAGHYHRTVVSRLRRAGLEVVELNPGAVKQARSQQLLRALKSDARDLGAMAELLIRGAGRPPEQRDQALSAQVAWTAHRRRKVHARSMLVNRARSSPSPSGGRRRQATGS
;
A
#
# COMPACT_ATOMS: atom_id res chain seq x y z
N MET A 1 9.14 2.73 -1.22
CA MET A 1 10.04 2.89 -2.40
C MET A 1 9.46 3.93 -3.35
N SER A 2 10.28 4.74 -3.99
CA SER A 2 9.92 5.82 -4.93
C SER A 2 10.91 5.91 -6.07
N LEU A 3 10.51 6.51 -7.18
CA LEU A 3 11.38 6.90 -8.29
C LEU A 3 10.86 8.21 -8.92
N VAL A 4 11.70 8.88 -9.70
CA VAL A 4 11.30 10.00 -10.55
C VAL A 4 11.66 9.67 -11.99
N ALA A 5 10.71 9.80 -12.91
CA ALA A 5 10.91 9.59 -14.33
C ALA A 5 10.37 10.78 -15.13
N ASP A 6 10.90 10.98 -16.31
CA ASP A 6 10.37 11.96 -17.27
C ASP A 6 9.13 11.41 -18.01
N HIS A 7 8.57 12.21 -18.92
CA HIS A 7 7.41 11.85 -19.71
C HIS A 7 7.70 10.81 -20.81
N TYR A 8 8.95 10.46 -21.04
CA TYR A 8 9.36 9.36 -21.93
C TYR A 8 9.57 8.05 -21.15
N GLY A 9 9.58 8.10 -19.81
CA GLY A 9 9.84 6.96 -18.94
C GLY A 9 11.31 6.78 -18.58
N GLU A 10 12.19 7.74 -18.93
CA GLU A 10 13.58 7.71 -18.50
C GLU A 10 13.69 8.09 -17.02
N LEU A 11 14.50 7.33 -16.28
CA LEU A 11 14.71 7.58 -14.86
C LEU A 11 15.55 8.84 -14.65
N ILE A 12 15.01 9.80 -13.90
CA ILE A 12 15.71 10.98 -13.41
C ILE A 12 16.34 10.70 -12.05
N VAL A 13 15.61 9.95 -11.21
CA VAL A 13 16.07 9.46 -9.91
C VAL A 13 15.82 7.97 -9.86
N ASP A 14 16.87 7.20 -9.61
CA ASP A 14 16.78 5.76 -9.42
C ASP A 14 15.85 5.38 -8.28
N PRO A 15 15.24 4.18 -8.30
CA PRO A 15 14.41 3.72 -7.23
C PRO A 15 15.11 3.79 -5.86
N PHE A 16 14.50 4.45 -4.89
CA PHE A 16 15.00 4.57 -3.54
C PHE A 16 13.91 4.27 -2.51
N GLU A 17 14.33 3.83 -1.33
CA GLU A 17 13.44 3.57 -0.22
C GLU A 17 13.33 4.82 0.68
N PHE A 18 12.16 5.03 1.25
CA PHE A 18 11.91 6.01 2.28
C PHE A 18 10.94 5.44 3.33
N ASP A 19 11.09 5.87 4.55
CA ASP A 19 10.21 5.46 5.63
C ASP A 19 8.86 6.19 5.56
N LEU A 20 7.78 5.50 5.96
CA LEU A 20 6.45 6.10 6.07
C LEU A 20 6.29 6.96 7.34
N THR A 21 7.40 7.49 7.83
CA THR A 21 7.49 8.45 8.93
C THR A 21 7.39 9.88 8.42
N GLU A 22 7.30 10.82 9.33
CA GLU A 22 7.30 12.25 9.00
C GLU A 22 8.61 12.68 8.33
N SER A 23 9.73 12.22 8.86
CA SER A 23 11.06 12.49 8.31
C SER A 23 11.23 11.85 6.93
N GLY A 24 10.85 10.57 6.76
CA GLY A 24 11.01 9.90 5.47
C GLY A 24 10.17 10.52 4.36
N VAL A 25 8.97 11.03 4.65
CA VAL A 25 8.19 11.79 3.65
C VAL A 25 8.82 13.15 3.36
N ALA A 26 9.45 13.80 4.35
CA ALA A 26 10.21 15.03 4.10
C ALA A 26 11.43 14.76 3.22
N ASP A 27 12.13 13.65 3.41
CA ASP A 27 13.25 13.22 2.56
C ASP A 27 12.80 12.98 1.12
N LEU A 28 11.62 12.35 0.93
CA LEU A 28 11.02 12.18 -0.40
C LEU A 28 10.75 13.54 -1.07
N ILE A 29 10.16 14.50 -0.36
CA ILE A 29 9.87 15.84 -0.90
C ILE A 29 11.20 16.54 -1.26
N THR A 30 12.22 16.40 -0.44
CA THR A 30 13.57 16.95 -0.70
C THR A 30 14.20 16.33 -1.94
N ALA A 31 14.05 15.01 -2.12
CA ALA A 31 14.55 14.32 -3.30
C ALA A 31 13.85 14.80 -4.58
N ILE A 32 12.53 15.05 -4.53
CA ILE A 32 11.76 15.61 -5.64
C ILE A 32 12.29 17.02 -5.98
N ALA A 33 12.39 17.91 -5.00
CA ALA A 33 12.87 19.27 -5.20
C ALA A 33 14.32 19.31 -5.77
N LYS A 34 15.19 18.39 -5.32
CA LYS A 34 16.53 18.23 -5.85
C LYS A 34 16.50 17.77 -7.32
N ALA A 35 15.63 16.84 -7.67
CA ALA A 35 15.46 16.38 -9.05
C ALA A 35 14.99 17.52 -9.96
N GLU A 36 14.02 18.32 -9.54
CA GLU A 36 13.54 19.49 -10.26
C GLU A 36 14.66 20.52 -10.50
N SER A 37 15.43 20.84 -9.45
CA SER A 37 16.52 21.81 -9.53
C SER A 37 17.66 21.33 -10.44
N SER A 38 18.02 20.05 -10.36
CA SER A 38 19.14 19.48 -11.11
C SER A 38 18.88 19.37 -12.61
N ARG A 39 17.62 19.27 -13.02
CA ARG A 39 17.21 19.10 -14.42
C ARG A 39 16.50 20.33 -15.01
N SER A 40 16.35 21.41 -14.22
CA SER A 40 15.52 22.56 -14.60
C SER A 40 14.11 22.12 -15.07
N ALA A 41 13.55 21.15 -14.38
CA ALA A 41 12.28 20.51 -14.68
C ALA A 41 11.30 20.72 -13.54
N VAL A 42 10.03 20.41 -13.78
CA VAL A 42 8.97 20.46 -12.77
C VAL A 42 8.30 19.10 -12.71
N VAL A 43 8.11 18.58 -11.50
CA VAL A 43 7.28 17.38 -11.28
C VAL A 43 5.83 17.75 -11.47
N VAL A 44 5.25 17.32 -12.58
CA VAL A 44 3.85 17.62 -12.94
C VAL A 44 2.88 16.81 -12.10
N ARG A 45 3.23 15.55 -11.76
CA ARG A 45 2.30 14.65 -11.09
C ARG A 45 3.02 13.60 -10.26
N VAL A 46 2.47 13.29 -9.09
CA VAL A 46 2.93 12.21 -8.21
C VAL A 46 1.86 11.13 -8.11
N GLY A 47 2.20 9.89 -8.47
CA GLY A 47 1.33 8.74 -8.31
C GLY A 47 1.58 8.00 -7.01
N VAL A 48 0.52 7.71 -6.29
CA VAL A 48 0.58 6.90 -5.07
C VAL A 48 -0.36 5.70 -5.23
N GLU A 49 0.14 4.48 -5.00
CA GLU A 49 -0.72 3.31 -5.01
C GLU A 49 -1.67 3.34 -3.82
N ALA A 50 -2.97 3.20 -4.08
CA ALA A 50 -4.02 3.23 -3.06
C ALA A 50 -4.07 1.90 -2.26
N ALA A 51 -2.96 1.55 -1.59
CA ALA A 51 -2.81 0.33 -0.81
C ALA A 51 -2.82 0.63 0.70
N GLY A 52 -3.71 -0.05 1.43
CA GLY A 52 -3.80 0.05 2.89
C GLY A 52 -4.21 1.44 3.41
N HIS A 53 -3.80 1.75 4.65
CA HIS A 53 -4.15 3.02 5.31
C HIS A 53 -3.02 4.08 5.24
N TYR A 54 -1.80 3.63 5.01
CA TYR A 54 -0.59 4.48 5.12
C TYR A 54 -0.46 5.47 3.96
N HIS A 55 -0.94 5.11 2.76
CA HIS A 55 -0.87 5.99 1.59
C HIS A 55 -1.53 7.35 1.83
N ARG A 56 -2.59 7.44 2.64
CA ARG A 56 -3.30 8.70 2.91
C ARG A 56 -2.44 9.74 3.60
N THR A 57 -1.59 9.33 4.54
CA THR A 57 -0.66 10.25 5.21
C THR A 57 0.35 10.80 4.21
N VAL A 58 0.90 9.95 3.36
CA VAL A 58 1.82 10.36 2.29
C VAL A 58 1.14 11.32 1.33
N VAL A 59 -0.03 10.97 0.80
CA VAL A 59 -0.84 11.81 -0.09
C VAL A 59 -1.11 13.19 0.53
N SER A 60 -1.55 13.23 1.80
CA SER A 60 -1.84 14.50 2.49
C SER A 60 -0.60 15.40 2.58
N ARG A 61 0.57 14.83 2.87
CA ARG A 61 1.83 15.59 3.00
C ARG A 61 2.35 16.09 1.66
N LEU A 62 2.35 15.25 0.64
CA LEU A 62 2.75 15.63 -0.72
C LEU A 62 1.86 16.78 -1.25
N ARG A 63 0.55 16.70 -1.01
CA ARG A 63 -0.37 17.78 -1.40
C ARG A 63 -0.13 19.08 -0.62
N ARG A 64 0.19 19.00 0.66
CA ARG A 64 0.58 20.19 1.46
C ARG A 64 1.88 20.83 0.97
N ALA A 65 2.77 20.04 0.38
CA ALA A 65 3.97 20.54 -0.29
C ALA A 65 3.72 21.12 -1.68
N GLY A 66 2.45 21.21 -2.12
CA GLY A 66 2.07 21.81 -3.41
C GLY A 66 2.12 20.83 -4.61
N LEU A 67 2.37 19.55 -4.37
CA LEU A 67 2.46 18.55 -5.45
C LEU A 67 1.07 18.08 -5.89
N GLU A 68 0.87 17.91 -7.20
CA GLU A 68 -0.31 17.24 -7.74
C GLU A 68 -0.20 15.73 -7.51
N VAL A 69 -1.06 15.21 -6.65
CA VAL A 69 -1.05 13.79 -6.29
C VAL A 69 -2.26 13.09 -6.88
N VAL A 70 -2.06 11.93 -7.48
CA VAL A 70 -3.11 11.02 -7.93
C VAL A 70 -2.97 9.65 -7.29
N GLU A 71 -4.09 9.01 -7.01
CA GLU A 71 -4.13 7.65 -6.51
C GLU A 71 -4.26 6.66 -7.68
N LEU A 72 -3.36 5.68 -7.71
CA LEU A 72 -3.38 4.59 -8.67
C LEU A 72 -4.09 3.37 -8.08
N ASN A 73 -4.92 2.72 -8.90
CA ASN A 73 -5.60 1.49 -8.50
C ASN A 73 -4.59 0.33 -8.47
N PRO A 74 -4.46 -0.42 -7.34
CA PRO A 74 -3.56 -1.56 -7.24
C PRO A 74 -3.80 -2.64 -8.32
N GLY A 75 -5.06 -2.84 -8.72
CA GLY A 75 -5.40 -3.75 -9.81
C GLY A 75 -4.84 -3.30 -11.17
N ALA A 76 -4.88 -2.00 -11.46
CA ALA A 76 -4.31 -1.43 -12.68
C ALA A 76 -2.77 -1.53 -12.68
N VAL A 77 -2.13 -1.26 -11.53
CA VAL A 77 -0.67 -1.43 -11.38
C VAL A 77 -0.27 -2.90 -11.62
N LYS A 78 -0.99 -3.85 -11.01
CA LYS A 78 -0.76 -5.28 -11.22
C LYS A 78 -0.93 -5.68 -12.69
N GLN A 79 -1.95 -5.16 -13.38
CA GLN A 79 -2.19 -5.42 -14.80
C GLN A 79 -1.08 -4.83 -15.67
N ALA A 80 -0.68 -3.58 -15.45
CA ALA A 80 0.41 -2.94 -16.18
C ALA A 80 1.72 -3.70 -16.00
N ARG A 81 2.03 -4.13 -14.76
CA ARG A 81 3.20 -4.97 -14.47
C ARG A 81 3.20 -6.28 -15.27
N SER A 82 2.04 -6.94 -15.42
CA SER A 82 1.96 -8.19 -16.18
C SER A 82 2.19 -8.00 -17.68
N GLN A 83 1.98 -6.81 -18.19
CA GLN A 83 2.18 -6.44 -19.59
C GLN A 83 3.62 -5.97 -19.88
N GLN A 84 4.38 -5.61 -18.86
CA GLN A 84 5.77 -5.19 -19.05
C GLN A 84 6.64 -6.38 -19.45
N LEU A 85 7.25 -6.29 -20.63
CA LEU A 85 8.19 -7.29 -21.18
C LEU A 85 9.54 -7.33 -20.46
N LEU A 86 9.83 -6.36 -19.59
CA LEU A 86 11.09 -6.24 -18.85
C LEU A 86 11.12 -7.20 -17.65
N ARG A 87 11.35 -8.49 -17.93
CA ARG A 87 11.49 -9.56 -16.91
C ARG A 87 12.72 -9.43 -16.02
N ALA A 88 13.65 -8.53 -16.30
CA ALA A 88 14.97 -8.46 -15.65
C ALA A 88 15.00 -7.61 -14.35
N LEU A 89 14.01 -6.77 -14.08
CA LEU A 89 14.00 -5.93 -12.88
C LEU A 89 13.48 -6.68 -11.65
N LYS A 90 14.00 -6.34 -10.45
CA LYS A 90 13.46 -6.80 -9.15
C LYS A 90 11.99 -6.41 -9.03
N SER A 91 11.20 -7.18 -8.29
CA SER A 91 9.73 -7.03 -8.20
C SER A 91 9.26 -5.60 -7.89
N ASP A 92 9.92 -4.93 -6.94
CA ASP A 92 9.52 -3.59 -6.47
C ASP A 92 9.84 -2.49 -7.49
N ALA A 93 10.97 -2.60 -8.21
CA ALA A 93 11.31 -1.69 -9.29
C ALA A 93 10.36 -1.83 -10.49
N ARG A 94 9.82 -3.04 -10.72
CA ARG A 94 8.77 -3.26 -11.73
C ARG A 94 7.46 -2.58 -11.37
N ASP A 95 7.07 -2.62 -10.11
CA ASP A 95 5.85 -1.98 -9.65
C ASP A 95 5.96 -0.46 -9.84
N LEU A 96 7.11 0.13 -9.51
CA LEU A 96 7.36 1.55 -9.76
C LEU A 96 7.38 1.89 -11.25
N GLY A 97 8.00 1.07 -12.09
CA GLY A 97 7.99 1.25 -13.54
C GLY A 97 6.57 1.19 -14.12
N ALA A 98 5.76 0.24 -13.66
CA ALA A 98 4.35 0.14 -14.06
C ALA A 98 3.53 1.36 -13.60
N MET A 99 3.80 1.88 -12.41
CA MET A 99 3.17 3.10 -11.90
C MET A 99 3.56 4.32 -12.73
N ALA A 100 4.85 4.47 -13.08
CA ALA A 100 5.32 5.56 -13.95
C ALA A 100 4.65 5.52 -15.32
N GLU A 101 4.57 4.34 -15.95
CA GLU A 101 3.90 4.16 -17.24
C GLU A 101 2.41 4.54 -17.16
N LEU A 102 1.71 4.15 -16.10
CA LEU A 102 0.32 4.53 -15.88
C LEU A 102 0.16 6.05 -15.74
N LEU A 103 1.08 6.71 -15.02
CA LEU A 103 1.07 8.17 -14.86
C LEU A 103 1.29 8.90 -16.19
N ILE A 104 2.26 8.46 -16.99
CA ILE A 104 2.55 9.01 -18.32
C ILE A 104 1.31 8.89 -19.22
N ARG A 105 0.58 7.81 -19.13
CA ARG A 105 -0.70 7.61 -19.85
C ARG A 105 -1.87 8.40 -19.26
N GLY A 106 -1.65 9.21 -18.25
CA GLY A 106 -2.69 10.00 -17.61
C GLY A 106 -3.60 9.22 -16.67
N ALA A 107 -3.22 8.01 -16.27
CA ALA A 107 -3.99 7.22 -15.32
C ALA A 107 -3.89 7.80 -13.90
N GLY A 108 -4.86 7.44 -13.08
CA GLY A 108 -4.97 7.89 -11.70
C GLY A 108 -6.22 8.72 -11.47
N ARG A 109 -6.62 8.81 -10.22
CA ARG A 109 -7.76 9.62 -9.78
C ARG A 109 -7.28 10.61 -8.74
N PRO A 110 -7.85 11.82 -8.68
CA PRO A 110 -7.59 12.71 -7.56
C PRO A 110 -7.89 11.99 -6.25
N PRO A 111 -7.08 12.18 -5.20
CA PRO A 111 -7.33 11.58 -3.91
C PRO A 111 -8.70 12.03 -3.40
N GLU A 112 -9.51 11.07 -2.99
CA GLU A 112 -10.84 11.34 -2.47
C GLU A 112 -10.75 12.18 -1.20
N GLN A 113 -11.24 13.40 -1.23
CA GLN A 113 -11.40 14.25 -0.05
C GLN A 113 -12.57 13.70 0.77
N ARG A 114 -12.29 12.67 1.57
CA ARG A 114 -13.28 12.22 2.54
C ARG A 114 -13.27 13.17 3.73
N ASP A 115 -14.45 13.63 4.10
CA ASP A 115 -14.65 14.30 5.36
C ASP A 115 -14.01 13.46 6.50
N GLN A 116 -13.35 14.16 7.44
CA GLN A 116 -12.64 13.52 8.55
C GLN A 116 -13.59 12.63 9.37
N ALA A 117 -14.84 13.03 9.53
CA ALA A 117 -15.88 12.24 10.18
C ALA A 117 -16.19 10.95 9.42
N LEU A 118 -16.35 11.02 8.10
CA LEU A 118 -16.57 9.85 7.24
C LEU A 118 -15.37 8.90 7.26
N SER A 119 -14.15 9.44 7.26
CA SER A 119 -12.91 8.65 7.35
C SER A 119 -12.81 7.90 8.68
N ALA A 120 -13.16 8.54 9.79
CA ALA A 120 -13.24 7.90 11.12
C ALA A 120 -14.29 6.79 11.14
N GLN A 121 -15.47 7.03 10.57
CA GLN A 121 -16.55 6.04 10.52
C GLN A 121 -16.17 4.80 9.68
N VAL A 122 -15.49 4.98 8.54
CA VAL A 122 -14.99 3.89 7.71
C VAL A 122 -13.91 3.09 8.46
N ALA A 123 -12.98 3.77 9.14
CA ALA A 123 -11.96 3.12 9.95
C ALA A 123 -12.58 2.30 11.09
N TRP A 124 -13.59 2.84 11.77
CA TRP A 124 -14.33 2.16 12.83
C TRP A 124 -15.06 0.92 12.33
N THR A 125 -15.72 1.01 11.19
CA THR A 125 -16.43 -0.10 10.55
C THR A 125 -15.46 -1.23 10.16
N ALA A 126 -14.31 -0.88 9.59
CA ALA A 126 -13.26 -1.84 9.25
C ALA A 126 -12.66 -2.51 10.50
N HIS A 127 -12.47 -1.75 11.59
CA HIS A 127 -12.01 -2.29 12.88
C HIS A 127 -13.04 -3.28 13.45
N ARG A 128 -14.32 -2.91 13.47
CA ARG A 128 -15.41 -3.78 13.93
C ARG A 128 -15.46 -5.09 13.12
N ARG A 129 -15.38 -5.02 11.80
CA ARG A 129 -15.37 -6.22 10.94
C ARG A 129 -14.21 -7.16 11.29
N ARG A 130 -13.01 -6.64 11.50
CA ARG A 130 -11.84 -7.44 11.91
C ARG A 130 -12.06 -8.11 13.27
N LYS A 131 -12.62 -7.40 14.24
CA LYS A 131 -12.95 -7.95 15.58
C LYS A 131 -14.00 -9.07 15.49
N VAL A 132 -15.05 -8.87 14.70
CA VAL A 132 -16.10 -9.88 14.49
C VAL A 132 -15.51 -11.12 13.82
N HIS A 133 -14.69 -10.94 12.78
CA HIS A 133 -14.04 -12.05 12.09
C HIS A 133 -13.10 -12.84 13.02
N ALA A 134 -12.26 -12.17 13.79
CA ALA A 134 -11.37 -12.80 14.76
C ALA A 134 -12.15 -13.59 15.81
N ARG A 135 -13.26 -13.03 16.32
CA ARG A 135 -14.16 -13.75 17.25
C ARG A 135 -14.75 -15.01 16.62
N SER A 136 -15.25 -14.91 15.39
CA SER A 136 -15.81 -16.07 14.67
C SER A 136 -14.78 -17.19 14.48
N MET A 137 -13.53 -16.83 14.15
CA MET A 137 -12.43 -17.77 14.03
C MET A 137 -12.14 -18.49 15.36
N LEU A 138 -12.12 -17.77 16.47
CA LEU A 138 -11.90 -18.34 17.81
C LEU A 138 -13.04 -19.28 18.21
N VAL A 139 -14.28 -18.88 17.99
CA VAL A 139 -15.46 -19.71 18.29
C VAL A 139 -15.45 -21.01 17.47
N ASN A 140 -15.15 -20.92 16.18
CA ASN A 140 -15.07 -22.09 15.32
C ASN A 140 -13.93 -23.02 15.73
N ARG A 141 -12.79 -22.47 16.10
CA ARG A 141 -11.66 -23.26 16.61
C ARG A 141 -11.99 -23.99 17.91
N ALA A 142 -12.68 -23.32 18.85
CA ALA A 142 -13.12 -23.94 20.10
C ALA A 142 -14.14 -25.07 19.87
N ARG A 143 -15.03 -24.93 18.88
CA ARG A 143 -15.99 -25.98 18.52
C ARG A 143 -15.36 -27.16 17.81
N SER A 144 -14.24 -26.97 17.11
CA SER A 144 -13.51 -28.00 16.37
C SER A 144 -12.48 -28.74 17.23
N SER A 145 -12.27 -28.33 18.48
CA SER A 145 -11.37 -29.05 19.40
C SER A 145 -12.05 -30.36 19.85
N PRO A 146 -11.40 -31.54 19.64
CA PRO A 146 -11.97 -32.80 20.08
C PRO A 146 -12.10 -32.79 21.60
N SER A 147 -13.26 -33.24 22.10
CA SER A 147 -13.48 -33.48 23.54
C SER A 147 -12.41 -34.48 24.05
N PRO A 148 -11.83 -34.23 25.22
CA PRO A 148 -10.94 -35.21 25.82
C PRO A 148 -11.72 -36.51 26.05
N SER A 149 -11.36 -37.56 25.30
CA SER A 149 -11.94 -38.88 25.44
C SER A 149 -11.77 -39.34 26.89
N GLY A 150 -12.91 -39.49 27.56
CA GLY A 150 -12.97 -39.97 28.94
C GLY A 150 -12.23 -41.30 29.09
N GLY A 151 -11.14 -41.26 29.85
CA GLY A 151 -10.38 -42.44 30.19
C GLY A 151 -11.30 -43.48 30.87
N ARG A 152 -11.60 -44.59 30.19
CA ARG A 152 -12.22 -45.75 30.79
C ARG A 152 -11.26 -46.30 31.87
N ARG A 153 -11.59 -46.08 33.14
CA ARG A 153 -11.03 -46.82 34.25
C ARG A 153 -11.36 -48.29 34.00
N ARG A 154 -10.33 -49.11 33.66
CA ARG A 154 -10.41 -50.55 33.77
C ARG A 154 -10.39 -50.88 35.26
N GLN A 155 -11.50 -51.34 35.79
CA GLN A 155 -11.54 -52.04 37.07
C GLN A 155 -10.85 -53.39 36.88
N ALA A 156 -9.76 -53.57 37.57
CA ALA A 156 -9.17 -54.91 37.78
C ALA A 156 -10.00 -55.60 38.87
N THR A 157 -10.75 -56.63 38.48
CA THR A 157 -11.32 -57.59 39.40
C THR A 157 -10.25 -58.68 39.60
N GLY A 158 -9.71 -58.73 40.82
CA GLY A 158 -8.90 -59.84 41.28
C GLY A 158 -9.79 -61.03 41.67
N SER A 159 -9.30 -62.21 41.46
CA SER A 159 -9.51 -63.46 42.21
C SER A 159 -8.28 -64.30 42.02
#